data_a2eb9dbdc44db38bae268372de3adf98
#
_entry.id   a2eb9dbdc44db38bae268372de3adf98
#
_cell.length_a   1.000
_cell.length_b   1.000
_cell.length_c   1.000
_cell.angle_alpha   90.00
_cell.angle_beta   90.00
_cell.angle_gamma   90.00
#
_symmetry.space_group_name_H-M   'P 1'
#
loop_
_entity.id
_entity.type
_entity.pdbx_description
1 polymer ?
#
loop_
_entity_poly.entity_id
_entity_poly.type
_entity_poly.pdbx_seq_one_letter_code
_entity_poly.pdbx_strand_id
1 'polypeptide(L)'
;MNVHMYENTATQKNLDICKSYHIKIVEPEIGELACGYQGRGHLSDIEDLLDAIEYATSPHPLAGKHVLITAGPTQEALDPVRYITNHSSGKMGYALAKVARQLGAHVTLISGPSSQRAPYEVDVIKIQSAQGMFKQVLSYFDFQDYVIMSAAVGDYRPLEYSNQKIKKKA
;
A
#
# COMPACT_ATOMS: atom_id res chain seq x y z
N MET A 1 6.94 17.33 16.46
CA MET A 1 7.69 17.16 17.73
C MET A 1 9.15 16.99 17.38
N ASN A 2 10.08 17.39 18.26
CA ASN A 2 11.51 17.08 18.05
C ASN A 2 11.74 15.56 18.20
N VAL A 3 12.67 14.98 17.42
CA VAL A 3 12.97 13.54 17.43
C VAL A 3 13.35 13.02 18.81
N HIS A 4 14.24 13.75 19.52
CA HIS A 4 14.68 13.36 20.87
C HIS A 4 13.54 13.43 21.92
N MET A 5 12.59 14.36 21.74
CA MET A 5 11.40 14.41 22.58
C MET A 5 10.46 13.23 22.29
N TYR A 6 10.28 12.86 21.02
CA TYR A 6 9.46 11.73 20.63
C TYR A 6 10.06 10.42 21.15
N GLU A 7 11.36 10.21 20.97
CA GLU A 7 12.08 8.98 21.37
C GLU A 7 12.36 8.90 22.88
N ASN A 8 12.08 9.96 23.63
CA ASN A 8 12.29 9.97 25.07
C ASN A 8 11.45 8.87 25.75
N THR A 9 12.07 8.15 26.68
CA THR A 9 11.44 7.03 27.40
C THR A 9 10.12 7.42 28.08
N ALA A 10 10.02 8.64 28.63
CA ALA A 10 8.79 9.12 29.26
C ALA A 10 7.68 9.32 28.23
N THR A 11 8.00 9.88 27.05
CA THR A 11 7.05 10.03 25.94
C THR A 11 6.54 8.68 25.45
N GLN A 12 7.45 7.72 25.23
CA GLN A 12 7.07 6.38 24.78
C GLN A 12 6.17 5.66 25.80
N LYS A 13 6.50 5.72 27.10
CA LYS A 13 5.64 5.18 28.16
C LYS A 13 4.25 5.84 28.18
N ASN A 14 4.16 7.16 27.99
CA ASN A 14 2.88 7.85 27.95
C ASN A 14 2.04 7.43 26.71
N LEU A 15 2.68 7.23 25.54
CA LEU A 15 2.04 6.69 24.37
C LEU A 15 1.48 5.27 24.60
N ASP A 16 2.25 4.42 25.28
CA ASP A 16 1.80 3.07 25.65
C ASP A 16 0.60 3.11 26.62
N ILE A 17 0.59 4.04 27.57
CA ILE A 17 -0.56 4.27 28.45
C ILE A 17 -1.78 4.70 27.64
N CYS A 18 -1.63 5.65 26.69
CA CYS A 18 -2.72 6.05 25.82
C CYS A 18 -3.26 4.87 24.99
N LYS A 19 -2.37 4.04 24.44
CA LYS A 19 -2.76 2.82 23.71
C LYS A 19 -3.53 1.83 24.60
N SER A 20 -3.12 1.69 25.87
CA SER A 20 -3.83 0.82 26.84
C SER A 20 -5.24 1.29 27.18
N TYR A 21 -5.52 2.57 27.00
CA TYR A 21 -6.87 3.16 27.09
C TYR A 21 -7.64 3.15 25.77
N HIS A 22 -7.16 2.38 24.78
CA HIS A 22 -7.74 2.29 23.44
C HIS A 22 -7.79 3.61 22.68
N ILE A 23 -6.91 4.57 23.05
CA ILE A 23 -6.77 5.81 22.28
C ILE A 23 -5.97 5.49 21.01
N LYS A 24 -6.57 5.77 19.85
CA LYS A 24 -5.90 5.61 18.56
C LYS A 24 -4.85 6.70 18.41
N ILE A 25 -3.62 6.31 18.17
CA ILE A 25 -2.50 7.22 17.92
C ILE A 25 -2.11 7.11 16.46
N VAL A 26 -2.12 8.23 15.75
CA VAL A 26 -1.52 8.33 14.43
C VAL A 26 -0.05 8.69 14.63
N GLU A 27 0.82 7.77 14.26
CA GLU A 27 2.26 7.92 14.48
C GLU A 27 2.83 9.03 13.59
N PRO A 28 3.75 9.86 14.10
CA PRO A 28 4.38 10.90 13.30
C PRO A 28 5.26 10.30 12.21
N GLU A 29 5.33 11.00 11.08
CA GLU A 29 6.16 10.61 9.95
C GLU A 29 7.65 10.92 10.19
N ILE A 30 8.48 10.22 9.40
CA ILE A 30 9.90 10.50 9.31
C ILE A 30 10.11 11.58 8.25
N GLY A 31 10.71 12.69 8.66
CA GLY A 31 10.95 13.81 7.75
C GLY A 31 11.96 14.81 8.32
N GLU A 32 12.18 15.87 7.58
CA GLU A 32 12.97 17.00 8.02
C GLU A 32 12.14 17.84 9.01
N LEU A 33 12.70 18.09 10.20
CA LEU A 33 12.04 18.81 11.27
C LEU A 33 12.48 20.28 11.27
N ALA A 34 11.64 21.17 11.77
CA ALA A 34 11.92 22.61 11.85
C ALA A 34 13.22 22.98 12.62
N CYS A 35 13.72 22.06 13.43
CA CYS A 35 14.99 22.20 14.14
C CYS A 35 16.21 21.71 13.33
N GLY A 36 16.05 21.36 12.03
CA GLY A 36 17.12 20.90 11.15
C GLY A 36 17.54 19.44 11.32
N TYR A 37 16.85 18.69 12.19
CA TYR A 37 17.08 17.25 12.33
C TYR A 37 16.16 16.47 11.36
N GLN A 38 16.66 15.32 10.89
CA GLN A 38 15.86 14.35 10.16
C GLN A 38 15.49 13.20 11.10
N GLY A 39 14.20 12.88 11.19
CA GLY A 39 13.75 11.79 12.05
C GLY A 39 12.24 11.80 12.26
N ARG A 40 11.78 10.91 13.15
CA ARG A 40 10.36 10.77 13.47
C ARG A 40 9.90 11.94 14.36
N GLY A 41 8.90 12.67 13.93
CA GLY A 41 8.37 13.83 14.67
C GLY A 41 7.58 14.81 13.77
N HIS A 42 7.58 14.56 12.45
CA HIS A 42 6.77 15.31 11.49
C HIS A 42 5.29 14.94 11.66
N LEU A 43 4.40 15.91 11.52
CA LEU A 43 2.97 15.64 11.51
C LEU A 43 2.64 14.76 10.32
N SER A 44 1.86 13.71 10.54
CA SER A 44 1.39 12.83 9.47
C SER A 44 0.62 13.61 8.42
N ASP A 45 0.61 13.12 7.21
CA ASP A 45 -0.12 13.73 6.11
C ASP A 45 -1.60 13.93 6.48
N ILE A 46 -2.18 15.04 6.03
CA ILE A 46 -3.57 15.39 6.34
C ILE A 46 -4.53 14.28 5.88
N GLU A 47 -4.23 13.65 4.73
CA GLU A 47 -5.04 12.54 4.23
C GLU A 47 -5.00 11.31 5.15
N ASP A 48 -3.85 10.98 5.76
CA ASP A 48 -3.74 9.88 6.72
C ASP A 48 -4.47 10.19 8.03
N LEU A 49 -4.44 11.47 8.46
CA LEU A 49 -5.21 11.91 9.62
C LEU A 49 -6.71 11.81 9.35
N LEU A 50 -7.17 12.22 8.16
CA LEU A 50 -8.57 12.09 7.76
C LEU A 50 -8.99 10.62 7.66
N ASP A 51 -8.18 9.76 7.05
CA ASP A 51 -8.43 8.32 6.96
C ASP A 51 -8.53 7.68 8.36
N ALA A 52 -7.66 8.09 9.29
CA ALA A 52 -7.71 7.61 10.67
C ALA A 52 -8.98 8.06 11.41
N ILE A 53 -9.46 9.29 11.18
CA ILE A 53 -10.71 9.82 11.75
C ILE A 53 -11.90 9.05 11.15
N GLU A 54 -11.94 8.92 9.82
CA GLU A 54 -13.00 8.17 9.12
C GLU A 54 -13.07 6.73 9.63
N TYR A 55 -11.93 6.08 9.81
CA TYR A 55 -11.86 4.74 10.42
C TYR A 55 -12.45 4.75 11.83
N ALA A 56 -12.01 5.65 12.71
CA ALA A 56 -12.43 5.66 14.11
C ALA A 56 -13.92 5.96 14.30
N THR A 57 -14.57 6.63 13.35
CA THR A 57 -15.97 7.04 13.41
C THR A 57 -16.91 6.15 12.59
N SER A 58 -16.37 5.26 11.77
CA SER A 58 -17.15 4.34 10.92
C SER A 58 -17.53 3.05 11.65
N PRO A 59 -18.66 2.41 11.30
CA PRO A 59 -18.93 1.05 11.74
C PRO A 59 -17.94 0.08 11.11
N HIS A 60 -17.56 -0.98 11.84
CA HIS A 60 -16.57 -1.95 11.39
C HIS A 60 -17.18 -3.33 11.12
N PRO A 61 -18.07 -3.50 10.13
CA PRO A 61 -18.71 -4.78 9.83
C PRO A 61 -17.73 -5.85 9.32
N LEU A 62 -16.53 -5.43 8.87
CA LEU A 62 -15.45 -6.31 8.43
C LEU A 62 -14.35 -6.48 9.49
N ALA A 63 -14.61 -6.13 10.76
CA ALA A 63 -13.62 -6.31 11.82
C ALA A 63 -13.17 -7.78 11.92
N GLY A 64 -11.85 -7.99 11.96
CA GLY A 64 -11.23 -9.33 12.01
C GLY A 64 -11.27 -10.09 10.67
N LYS A 65 -11.76 -9.49 9.58
CA LYS A 65 -11.74 -10.07 8.23
C LYS A 65 -10.47 -9.69 7.49
N HIS A 66 -9.92 -10.62 6.73
CA HIS A 66 -8.78 -10.42 5.84
C HIS A 66 -9.26 -10.30 4.39
N VAL A 67 -8.86 -9.22 3.73
CA VAL A 67 -9.28 -8.89 2.35
C VAL A 67 -8.05 -8.69 1.47
N LEU A 68 -7.91 -9.53 0.45
CA LEU A 68 -6.90 -9.40 -0.57
C LEU A 68 -7.48 -8.65 -1.78
N ILE A 69 -6.80 -7.63 -2.23
CA ILE A 69 -7.22 -6.84 -3.39
C ILE A 69 -6.08 -6.73 -4.38
N THR A 70 -6.35 -6.95 -5.68
CA THR A 70 -5.38 -6.66 -6.72
C THR A 70 -5.71 -5.33 -7.40
N ALA A 71 -4.69 -4.55 -7.78
CA ALA A 71 -4.86 -3.25 -8.40
C ALA A 71 -3.79 -2.93 -9.44
N GLY A 72 -4.08 -1.94 -10.29
CA GLY A 72 -3.15 -1.44 -11.29
C GLY A 72 -2.97 -2.37 -12.49
N PRO A 73 -2.17 -1.94 -13.48
CA PRO A 73 -1.79 -2.76 -14.61
C PRO A 73 -0.61 -3.67 -14.25
N THR A 74 -0.42 -4.75 -15.01
CA THR A 74 0.87 -5.42 -15.07
C THR A 74 1.70 -4.88 -16.23
N GLN A 75 3.01 -5.02 -16.15
CA GLN A 75 3.98 -4.64 -17.18
C GLN A 75 4.79 -5.87 -17.56
N GLU A 76 4.66 -6.29 -18.82
CA GLU A 76 5.37 -7.45 -19.36
C GLU A 76 6.57 -6.96 -20.17
N ALA A 77 7.76 -7.06 -19.59
CA ALA A 77 8.97 -6.50 -20.17
C ALA A 77 9.39 -7.23 -21.47
N LEU A 78 9.67 -6.45 -22.52
CA LEU A 78 10.28 -6.91 -23.78
C LEU A 78 11.82 -6.86 -23.70
N ASP A 79 12.32 -5.77 -23.15
CA ASP A 79 13.73 -5.47 -22.95
C ASP A 79 13.87 -4.47 -21.77
N PRO A 80 15.07 -4.02 -21.39
CA PRO A 80 15.25 -3.07 -20.28
C PRO A 80 14.54 -1.72 -20.44
N VAL A 81 14.00 -1.42 -21.63
CA VAL A 81 13.44 -0.10 -21.96
C VAL A 81 11.93 -0.17 -22.24
N ARG A 82 11.45 -1.29 -22.78
CA ARG A 82 10.08 -1.43 -23.29
C ARG A 82 9.32 -2.56 -22.63
N TYR A 83 8.03 -2.36 -22.46
CA TYR A 83 7.10 -3.35 -21.91
C TYR A 83 5.73 -3.22 -22.58
N ILE A 84 4.94 -4.28 -22.50
CA ILE A 84 3.51 -4.31 -22.82
C ILE A 84 2.75 -4.08 -21.54
N THR A 85 1.72 -3.24 -21.57
CA THR A 85 0.87 -2.95 -20.41
C THR A 85 -0.52 -2.52 -20.83
N ASN A 86 -1.47 -2.59 -19.91
CA ASN A 86 -2.80 -2.05 -20.07
C ASN A 86 -2.89 -0.61 -19.57
N HIS A 87 -3.78 0.19 -20.16
CA HIS A 87 -4.10 1.52 -19.66
C HIS A 87 -4.94 1.38 -18.37
N SER A 88 -4.28 1.38 -17.22
CA SER A 88 -4.96 1.36 -15.93
C SER A 88 -4.20 2.23 -14.93
N SER A 89 -4.92 3.01 -14.14
CA SER A 89 -4.35 3.82 -13.07
C SER A 89 -4.36 3.12 -11.71
N GLY A 90 -5.09 2.01 -11.58
CA GLY A 90 -5.29 1.31 -10.31
C GLY A 90 -6.32 1.94 -9.37
N LYS A 91 -6.93 3.09 -9.72
CA LYS A 91 -7.85 3.85 -8.83
C LYS A 91 -8.93 3.01 -8.17
N MET A 92 -9.55 2.08 -8.91
CA MET A 92 -10.61 1.24 -8.36
C MET A 92 -10.09 0.37 -7.22
N GLY A 93 -9.00 -0.38 -7.43
CA GLY A 93 -8.44 -1.25 -6.41
C GLY A 93 -7.96 -0.50 -5.17
N TYR A 94 -7.35 0.67 -5.35
CA TYR A 94 -6.95 1.52 -4.23
C TYR A 94 -8.16 2.08 -3.45
N ALA A 95 -9.23 2.49 -4.14
CA ALA A 95 -10.46 2.93 -3.50
C ALA A 95 -11.15 1.78 -2.73
N LEU A 96 -11.20 0.58 -3.30
CA LEU A 96 -11.72 -0.62 -2.63
C LEU A 96 -10.89 -0.95 -1.38
N ALA A 97 -9.56 -0.86 -1.46
CA ALA A 97 -8.68 -1.09 -0.33
C ALA A 97 -8.92 -0.08 0.80
N LYS A 98 -9.06 1.21 0.46
CA LYS A 98 -9.40 2.26 1.43
C LYS A 98 -10.73 1.96 2.12
N VAL A 99 -11.79 1.69 1.37
CA VAL A 99 -13.12 1.42 1.93
C VAL A 99 -13.14 0.13 2.77
N ALA A 100 -12.50 -0.95 2.30
CA ALA A 100 -12.41 -2.19 3.07
C ALA A 100 -11.69 -1.96 4.41
N ARG A 101 -10.62 -1.16 4.41
CA ARG A 101 -9.91 -0.77 5.64
C ARG A 101 -10.80 0.07 6.55
N GLN A 102 -11.53 1.05 6.03
CA GLN A 102 -12.48 1.86 6.81
C GLN A 102 -13.59 1.03 7.46
N LEU A 103 -14.02 -0.03 6.78
CA LEU A 103 -14.99 -1.00 7.31
C LEU A 103 -14.39 -1.99 8.33
N GLY A 104 -13.13 -1.85 8.69
CA GLY A 104 -12.46 -2.60 9.76
C GLY A 104 -11.67 -3.82 9.30
N ALA A 105 -11.54 -4.10 7.99
CA ALA A 105 -10.78 -5.23 7.49
C ALA A 105 -9.27 -5.04 7.63
N HIS A 106 -8.56 -6.16 7.72
CA HIS A 106 -7.12 -6.24 7.44
C HIS A 106 -6.95 -6.38 5.93
N VAL A 107 -6.37 -5.37 5.28
CA VAL A 107 -6.30 -5.30 3.82
C VAL A 107 -4.89 -5.51 3.32
N THR A 108 -4.72 -6.48 2.42
CA THR A 108 -3.50 -6.66 1.63
C THR A 108 -3.79 -6.25 0.19
N LEU A 109 -3.10 -5.22 -0.30
CA LEU A 109 -3.22 -4.71 -1.66
C LEU A 109 -2.03 -5.11 -2.50
N ILE A 110 -2.23 -6.01 -3.48
CA ILE A 110 -1.19 -6.38 -4.45
C ILE A 110 -1.34 -5.47 -5.67
N SER A 111 -0.39 -4.56 -5.85
CA SER A 111 -0.48 -3.54 -6.89
C SER A 111 0.61 -3.64 -7.93
N GLY A 112 0.21 -3.64 -9.20
CA GLY A 112 1.07 -3.27 -10.30
C GLY A 112 1.49 -1.80 -10.22
N PRO A 113 2.30 -1.30 -11.19
CA PRO A 113 2.74 0.08 -11.20
C PRO A 113 1.57 1.06 -11.20
N SER A 114 1.55 1.93 -10.20
CA SER A 114 0.50 2.92 -10.01
C SER A 114 1.07 4.16 -9.31
N SER A 115 0.56 5.33 -9.67
CA SER A 115 0.82 6.59 -8.99
C SER A 115 -0.15 6.89 -7.84
N GLN A 116 -1.08 5.95 -7.56
CA GLN A 116 -1.99 6.13 -6.45
C GLN A 116 -1.24 6.05 -5.12
N ARG A 117 -1.62 6.92 -4.19
CA ARG A 117 -1.12 6.87 -2.83
C ARG A 117 -1.63 5.61 -2.13
N ALA A 118 -0.77 4.96 -1.36
CA ALA A 118 -1.17 3.86 -0.50
C ALA A 118 -2.19 4.35 0.55
N PRO A 119 -3.34 3.68 0.71
CA PRO A 119 -4.28 4.05 1.76
C PRO A 119 -3.67 3.80 3.15
N TYR A 120 -4.08 4.59 4.12
CA TYR A 120 -3.60 4.50 5.49
C TYR A 120 -3.83 3.10 6.10
N GLU A 121 -2.79 2.54 6.72
CA GLU A 121 -2.80 1.20 7.33
C GLU A 121 -3.26 0.06 6.38
N VAL A 122 -2.93 0.16 5.09
CA VAL A 122 -3.09 -0.92 4.11
C VAL A 122 -1.72 -1.47 3.74
N ASP A 123 -1.55 -2.79 3.82
CA ASP A 123 -0.33 -3.47 3.41
C ASP A 123 -0.24 -3.53 1.89
N VAL A 124 0.65 -2.72 1.29
CA VAL A 124 0.81 -2.64 -0.17
C VAL A 124 2.02 -3.44 -0.63
N ILE A 125 1.76 -4.48 -1.41
CA ILE A 125 2.76 -5.31 -2.06
C ILE A 125 2.87 -4.90 -3.52
N LYS A 126 4.00 -4.28 -3.88
CA LYS A 126 4.24 -3.86 -5.26
C LYS A 126 4.81 -5.00 -6.09
N ILE A 127 4.23 -5.20 -7.25
CA ILE A 127 4.66 -6.16 -8.27
C ILE A 127 4.80 -5.45 -9.63
N GLN A 128 5.34 -6.12 -10.61
CA GLN A 128 5.48 -5.58 -11.94
C GLN A 128 4.75 -6.42 -13.00
N SER A 129 4.93 -7.73 -13.01
CA SER A 129 4.40 -8.63 -14.03
C SER A 129 3.17 -9.41 -13.56
N ALA A 130 2.39 -9.95 -14.51
CA ALA A 130 1.28 -10.85 -14.23
C ALA A 130 1.73 -12.08 -13.41
N GLN A 131 2.91 -12.64 -13.73
CA GLN A 131 3.45 -13.76 -12.97
C GLN A 131 3.83 -13.36 -11.54
N GLY A 132 4.36 -12.15 -11.34
CA GLY A 132 4.61 -11.60 -10.00
C GLY A 132 3.32 -11.44 -9.20
N MET A 133 2.26 -10.92 -9.82
CA MET A 133 0.95 -10.80 -9.21
C MET A 133 0.37 -12.17 -8.83
N PHE A 134 0.40 -13.13 -9.76
CA PHE A 134 -0.07 -14.49 -9.51
C PHE A 134 0.63 -15.14 -8.32
N LYS A 135 1.98 -15.05 -8.27
CA LYS A 135 2.77 -15.60 -7.16
C LYS A 135 2.38 -14.97 -5.81
N GLN A 136 2.22 -13.64 -5.77
CA GLN A 136 1.83 -12.96 -4.55
C GLN A 136 0.40 -13.27 -4.13
N VAL A 137 -0.55 -13.31 -5.07
CA VAL A 137 -1.93 -13.70 -4.77
C VAL A 137 -1.97 -15.09 -4.15
N LEU A 138 -1.29 -16.08 -4.73
CA LEU A 138 -1.28 -17.45 -4.18
C LEU A 138 -0.64 -17.54 -2.80
N SER A 139 0.40 -16.72 -2.52
CA SER A 139 1.07 -16.77 -1.21
C SER A 139 0.22 -16.25 -0.05
N TYR A 140 -0.80 -15.43 -0.35
CA TYR A 140 -1.71 -14.88 0.64
C TYR A 140 -3.11 -15.50 0.63
N PHE A 141 -3.48 -16.21 -0.44
CA PHE A 141 -4.84 -16.66 -0.73
C PHE A 141 -5.50 -17.43 0.41
N ASP A 142 -4.79 -18.41 0.97
CA ASP A 142 -5.32 -19.31 2.00
C ASP A 142 -5.65 -18.62 3.34
N PHE A 143 -5.16 -17.40 3.52
CA PHE A 143 -5.36 -16.61 4.74
C PHE A 143 -6.42 -15.51 4.58
N GLN A 144 -7.15 -15.50 3.44
CA GLN A 144 -8.11 -14.45 3.14
C GLN A 144 -9.55 -14.91 3.30
N ASP A 145 -10.39 -14.04 3.87
CA ASP A 145 -11.85 -14.21 3.87
C ASP A 145 -12.46 -13.79 2.52
N TYR A 146 -11.88 -12.75 1.90
CA TYR A 146 -12.35 -12.19 0.62
C TYR A 146 -11.18 -11.88 -0.31
N VAL A 147 -11.39 -12.15 -1.60
CA VAL A 147 -10.43 -11.79 -2.65
C VAL A 147 -11.14 -10.99 -3.73
N ILE A 148 -10.63 -9.78 -4.01
CA ILE A 148 -11.19 -8.88 -5.02
C ILE A 148 -10.16 -8.67 -6.13
N MET A 149 -10.44 -9.20 -7.31
CA MET A 149 -9.56 -9.13 -8.48
C MET A 149 -9.94 -7.92 -9.33
N SER A 150 -9.23 -6.78 -9.10
CA SER A 150 -9.52 -5.51 -9.78
C SER A 150 -8.34 -4.99 -10.63
N ALA A 151 -7.25 -5.75 -10.71
CA ALA A 151 -6.10 -5.40 -11.52
C ALA A 151 -6.37 -5.58 -13.02
N ALA A 152 -5.77 -4.74 -13.85
CA ALA A 152 -5.72 -4.89 -15.31
C ALA A 152 -4.50 -5.73 -15.70
N VAL A 153 -4.62 -7.04 -15.55
CA VAL A 153 -3.55 -7.99 -15.85
C VAL A 153 -3.37 -8.11 -17.36
N GLY A 154 -2.11 -8.18 -17.81
CA GLY A 154 -1.80 -8.38 -19.23
C GLY A 154 -2.11 -9.81 -19.69
N ASP A 155 -2.85 -9.92 -20.82
CA ASP A 155 -3.18 -11.22 -21.44
C ASP A 155 -2.01 -11.79 -22.24
N TYR A 156 -1.07 -10.93 -22.63
CA TYR A 156 0.08 -11.27 -23.47
C TYR A 156 1.38 -10.91 -22.79
N ARG A 157 2.37 -11.76 -22.96
CA ARG A 157 3.75 -11.50 -22.56
C ARG A 157 4.70 -11.92 -23.67
N PRO A 158 5.91 -11.32 -23.76
CA PRO A 158 6.95 -11.81 -24.65
C PRO A 158 7.33 -13.26 -24.32
N LEU A 159 7.60 -14.05 -25.35
CA LEU A 159 8.11 -15.42 -25.17
C LEU A 159 9.48 -15.40 -24.52
N GLU A 160 10.33 -14.44 -24.94
CA GLU A 160 11.69 -14.25 -24.44
C GLU A 160 11.92 -12.78 -24.06
N TYR A 161 12.61 -12.59 -22.94
CA TYR A 161 13.08 -11.27 -22.52
C TYR A 161 14.48 -11.02 -23.10
N SER A 162 14.70 -9.87 -23.71
CA SER A 162 16.02 -9.45 -24.19
C SER A 162 16.76 -8.65 -23.11
N ASN A 163 17.98 -9.09 -22.75
CA ASN A 163 18.81 -8.37 -21.78
C ASN A 163 19.39 -7.05 -22.33
N GLN A 164 19.23 -6.78 -23.63
CA GLN A 164 19.65 -5.55 -24.29
C GLN A 164 18.49 -4.95 -25.06
N LYS A 165 18.52 -3.61 -25.20
CA LYS A 165 17.52 -2.89 -26.02
C LYS A 165 17.47 -3.48 -27.42
N ILE A 166 16.32 -3.99 -27.83
CA ILE A 166 16.11 -4.53 -29.19
C ILE A 166 16.26 -3.39 -30.19
N LYS A 167 17.25 -3.48 -31.09
CA LYS A 167 17.47 -2.51 -32.16
C LYS A 167 16.58 -2.83 -33.35
N LYS A 168 16.13 -1.81 -34.08
CA LYS A 168 15.55 -2.02 -35.41
C LYS A 168 16.56 -2.77 -36.28
N LYS A 169 16.13 -3.85 -36.90
CA LYS A 169 16.87 -4.42 -38.04
C LYS A 169 16.62 -3.48 -39.22
N ALA A 170 17.69 -3.08 -39.91
CA ALA A 170 17.57 -2.34 -41.15
C ALA A 170 16.87 -3.16 -42.21
#